data_b8a9d87817c41a960d7e6bd1713b548b
#
_entry.id   b8a9d87817c41a960d7e6bd1713b548b
#
_cell.length_a   1.000
_cell.length_b   1.000
_cell.length_c   1.000
_cell.angle_alpha   90.00
_cell.angle_beta   90.00
_cell.angle_gamma   90.00
#
_symmetry.space_group_name_H-M   'P 1'
#
loop_
_entity.id
_entity.type
_entity.pdbx_description
1 polymer ?
#
loop_
_entity_poly.entity_id
_entity_poly.type
_entity_poly.pdbx_seq_one_letter_code
_entity_poly.pdbx_strand_id
1 'polypeptide(L)'
;AELGKDSRRKVSTHRVDVGEPTQIREFARAAIAAHPGLNIVINNAGVALLGGFNEVDQAQMEWLVNINFWGVVHGTRAFLPHLSQQRAAHIVNLSSIFGIIAPPGQTAYCAAKFAVRGFSESLRHELSMANSPVKLSVVHPGGVLTNIVRNSRTGTGITDNARRAESIDRFDAIAKTTPPAAAQRIIAGIEKNQPRILIGNDAKFMDLLQRF
;
A
#
# COMPACT_ATOMS: atom_id res chain seq x y z
N ALA A 1 3.36 -7.87 18.65
CA ALA A 1 3.56 -8.73 19.83
C ALA A 1 3.13 -10.20 19.60
N GLU A 2 2.20 -10.50 18.70
CA GLU A 2 1.76 -11.90 18.42
C GLU A 2 2.74 -12.68 17.53
N LEU A 3 3.42 -12.01 16.60
CA LEU A 3 4.33 -12.64 15.63
C LEU A 3 5.59 -13.26 16.29
N GLY A 4 5.98 -12.80 17.47
CA GLY A 4 7.15 -13.31 18.21
C GLY A 4 6.88 -14.52 19.09
N LYS A 5 5.65 -15.03 19.16
CA LYS A 5 5.32 -16.17 20.04
C LYS A 5 5.79 -17.53 19.50
N ASP A 6 6.04 -17.64 18.19
CA ASP A 6 6.67 -18.84 17.61
C ASP A 6 8.19 -18.69 17.71
N SER A 7 8.80 -19.34 18.71
CA SER A 7 10.25 -19.30 19.00
C SER A 7 11.15 -19.75 17.85
N ARG A 8 10.59 -20.38 16.81
CA ARG A 8 11.33 -20.81 15.62
C ARG A 8 11.51 -19.73 14.58
N ARG A 9 10.83 -18.56 14.74
CA ARG A 9 10.89 -17.46 13.77
C ARG A 9 11.52 -16.23 14.40
N LYS A 10 12.60 -15.74 13.79
CA LYS A 10 13.21 -14.46 14.19
C LYS A 10 12.33 -13.31 13.69
N VAL A 11 11.89 -12.46 14.62
CA VAL A 11 11.11 -11.25 14.31
C VAL A 11 11.86 -10.04 14.86
N SER A 12 12.00 -9.00 14.06
CA SER A 12 12.47 -7.68 14.49
C SER A 12 11.42 -6.62 14.20
N THR A 13 11.29 -5.63 15.07
CA THR A 13 10.33 -4.53 14.93
C THR A 13 11.05 -3.20 15.03
N HIS A 14 10.64 -2.24 14.19
CA HIS A 14 11.21 -0.90 14.14
C HIS A 14 10.07 0.12 14.00
N ARG A 15 10.18 1.23 14.72
CA ARG A 15 9.28 2.37 14.52
C ARG A 15 9.88 3.24 13.42
N VAL A 16 9.13 3.42 12.33
CA VAL A 16 9.61 4.12 11.12
C VAL A 16 8.48 5.00 10.57
N ASP A 17 8.79 6.25 10.26
CA ASP A 17 7.95 7.06 9.40
C ASP A 17 8.36 6.81 7.94
N VAL A 18 7.43 6.25 7.15
CA VAL A 18 7.71 5.90 5.75
C VAL A 18 7.85 7.13 4.84
N GLY A 19 7.31 8.29 5.27
CA GLY A 19 7.51 9.57 4.62
C GLY A 19 8.93 10.12 4.74
N GLU A 20 9.73 9.58 5.67
CA GLU A 20 11.10 10.04 5.96
C GLU A 20 12.15 9.12 5.30
N PRO A 21 12.75 9.52 4.18
CA PRO A 21 13.64 8.63 3.42
C PRO A 21 14.87 8.16 4.19
N THR A 22 15.34 8.94 5.17
CA THR A 22 16.48 8.57 6.02
C THR A 22 16.09 7.43 6.96
N GLN A 23 14.93 7.52 7.62
CA GLN A 23 14.43 6.46 8.50
C GLN A 23 14.23 5.15 7.74
N ILE A 24 13.71 5.21 6.51
CA ILE A 24 13.55 4.01 5.67
C ILE A 24 14.90 3.39 5.32
N ARG A 25 15.93 4.19 4.98
CA ARG A 25 17.27 3.66 4.69
C ARG A 25 17.90 2.99 5.92
N GLU A 26 17.75 3.59 7.09
CA GLU A 26 18.24 3.02 8.35
C GLU A 26 17.51 1.73 8.70
N PHE A 27 16.18 1.71 8.55
CA PHE A 27 15.37 0.51 8.72
C PHE A 27 15.79 -0.61 7.77
N ALA A 28 15.97 -0.31 6.48
CA ALA A 28 16.39 -1.30 5.51
C ALA A 28 17.75 -1.92 5.88
N ARG A 29 18.73 -1.10 6.27
CA ARG A 29 20.04 -1.60 6.75
C ARG A 29 19.90 -2.52 7.95
N ALA A 30 19.12 -2.11 8.96
CA ALA A 30 18.90 -2.90 10.16
C ALA A 30 18.15 -4.22 9.87
N ALA A 31 17.11 -4.16 9.04
CA ALA A 31 16.32 -5.33 8.66
C ALA A 31 17.15 -6.35 7.86
N ILE A 32 17.95 -5.89 6.90
CA ILE A 32 18.83 -6.74 6.09
C ILE A 32 19.92 -7.38 6.98
N ALA A 33 20.54 -6.63 7.89
CA ALA A 33 21.53 -7.17 8.83
C ALA A 33 20.92 -8.22 9.75
N ALA A 34 19.70 -8.02 10.23
CA ALA A 34 18.98 -8.96 11.07
C ALA A 34 18.50 -10.20 10.30
N HIS A 35 18.15 -10.06 9.03
CA HIS A 35 17.54 -11.08 8.17
C HIS A 35 18.23 -11.12 6.80
N PRO A 36 19.45 -11.69 6.67
CA PRO A 36 20.21 -11.68 5.41
C PRO A 36 19.50 -12.35 4.22
N GLY A 37 18.60 -13.31 4.51
CA GLY A 37 17.78 -13.99 3.50
C GLY A 37 16.47 -13.27 3.17
N LEU A 38 16.29 -12.00 3.56
CA LEU A 38 15.11 -11.20 3.24
C LEU A 38 14.96 -11.10 1.72
N ASN A 39 13.85 -11.60 1.19
CA ASN A 39 13.58 -11.65 -0.24
C ASN A 39 12.17 -11.17 -0.62
N ILE A 40 11.33 -10.78 0.35
CA ILE A 40 10.02 -10.19 0.10
C ILE A 40 9.91 -8.87 0.85
N VAL A 41 9.49 -7.82 0.15
CA VAL A 41 9.17 -6.51 0.74
C VAL A 41 7.74 -6.14 0.39
N ILE A 42 6.96 -5.77 1.40
CA ILE A 42 5.57 -5.33 1.25
C ILE A 42 5.45 -3.88 1.71
N ASN A 43 5.35 -2.95 0.76
CA ASN A 43 5.10 -1.54 1.02
C ASN A 43 3.60 -1.35 1.30
N ASN A 44 3.21 -1.56 2.56
CA ASN A 44 1.81 -1.59 2.99
C ASN A 44 1.38 -0.32 3.73
N ALA A 45 2.30 0.42 4.34
CA ALA A 45 1.96 1.63 5.09
C ALA A 45 1.12 2.61 4.24
N GLY A 46 0.09 3.15 4.86
CA GLY A 46 -0.81 4.07 4.17
C GLY A 46 -1.82 4.69 5.12
N VAL A 47 -2.30 5.85 4.72
CA VAL A 47 -3.27 6.68 5.46
C VAL A 47 -4.43 7.07 4.57
N ALA A 48 -5.53 7.50 5.19
CA ALA A 48 -6.68 8.08 4.50
C ALA A 48 -6.90 9.52 4.92
N LEU A 49 -7.54 10.29 4.05
CA LEU A 49 -7.92 11.67 4.25
C LEU A 49 -9.34 11.87 3.70
N LEU A 50 -10.24 12.29 4.56
CA LEU A 50 -11.63 12.57 4.21
C LEU A 50 -11.76 14.02 3.75
N GLY A 51 -12.29 14.24 2.57
CA GLY A 51 -12.62 15.55 2.03
C GLY A 51 -12.44 15.65 0.52
N GLY A 52 -13.25 16.52 -0.09
CA GLY A 52 -13.09 16.92 -1.48
C GLY A 52 -11.92 17.90 -1.66
N PHE A 53 -11.61 18.23 -2.91
CA PHE A 53 -10.46 19.06 -3.26
C PHE A 53 -10.45 20.42 -2.55
N ASN A 54 -11.61 21.08 -2.45
CA ASN A 54 -11.73 22.39 -1.78
C ASN A 54 -11.76 22.32 -0.23
N GLU A 55 -11.86 21.11 0.33
CA GLU A 55 -11.94 20.87 1.77
C GLU A 55 -10.61 20.40 2.37
N VAL A 56 -9.68 19.99 1.50
CA VAL A 56 -8.34 19.49 1.86
C VAL A 56 -7.33 20.59 1.53
N ASP A 57 -6.55 21.01 2.51
CA ASP A 57 -5.49 21.97 2.27
C ASP A 57 -4.24 21.32 1.64
N GLN A 58 -3.34 22.18 1.16
CA GLN A 58 -2.11 21.74 0.49
C GLN A 58 -1.23 20.85 1.38
N ALA A 59 -1.08 21.21 2.65
CA ALA A 59 -0.24 20.46 3.59
C ALA A 59 -0.80 19.05 3.86
N GLN A 60 -2.13 18.93 3.95
CA GLN A 60 -2.80 17.64 4.11
C GLN A 60 -2.64 16.76 2.86
N MET A 61 -2.72 17.36 1.67
CA MET A 61 -2.50 16.65 0.41
C MET A 61 -1.06 16.15 0.30
N GLU A 62 -0.09 17.01 0.59
CA GLU A 62 1.33 16.67 0.60
C GLU A 62 1.65 15.57 1.62
N TRP A 63 1.11 15.68 2.84
CA TRP A 63 1.24 14.64 3.87
C TRP A 63 0.75 13.27 3.38
N LEU A 64 -0.43 13.23 2.75
CA LEU A 64 -0.99 11.97 2.26
C LEU A 64 -0.14 11.39 1.11
N VAL A 65 0.25 12.22 0.15
CA VAL A 65 1.10 11.81 -0.98
C VAL A 65 2.46 11.33 -0.50
N ASN A 66 3.03 12.02 0.50
CA ASN A 66 4.31 11.65 1.09
C ASN A 66 4.27 10.23 1.69
N ILE A 67 3.22 9.89 2.44
CA ILE A 67 3.09 8.56 3.02
C ILE A 67 2.68 7.52 1.98
N ASN A 68 1.60 7.79 1.22
CA ASN A 68 0.95 6.79 0.36
C ASN A 68 1.69 6.50 -0.95
N PHE A 69 2.49 7.45 -1.45
CA PHE A 69 3.27 7.30 -2.68
C PHE A 69 4.77 7.32 -2.41
N TRP A 70 5.30 8.40 -1.83
CA TRP A 70 6.75 8.48 -1.59
C TRP A 70 7.24 7.41 -0.62
N GLY A 71 6.45 7.03 0.39
CA GLY A 71 6.76 5.89 1.26
C GLY A 71 6.98 4.59 0.49
N VAL A 72 6.17 4.32 -0.54
CA VAL A 72 6.33 3.16 -1.43
C VAL A 72 7.62 3.28 -2.26
N VAL A 73 7.91 4.46 -2.80
CA VAL A 73 9.14 4.73 -3.56
C VAL A 73 10.38 4.57 -2.68
N HIS A 74 10.36 5.13 -1.47
CA HIS A 74 11.47 5.03 -0.52
C HIS A 74 11.73 3.58 -0.09
N GLY A 75 10.68 2.83 0.27
CA GLY A 75 10.80 1.42 0.61
C GLY A 75 11.37 0.60 -0.55
N THR A 76 10.83 0.80 -1.75
CA THR A 76 11.34 0.13 -2.95
C THR A 76 12.81 0.44 -3.18
N ARG A 77 13.22 1.71 -3.17
CA ARG A 77 14.62 2.12 -3.38
C ARG A 77 15.57 1.57 -2.33
N ALA A 78 15.15 1.54 -1.07
CA ALA A 78 16.03 1.12 0.03
C ALA A 78 16.31 -0.39 0.00
N PHE A 79 15.34 -1.21 -0.42
CA PHE A 79 15.47 -2.66 -0.42
C PHE A 79 15.88 -3.26 -1.78
N LEU A 80 15.61 -2.60 -2.90
CA LEU A 80 15.87 -3.13 -4.24
C LEU A 80 17.32 -3.58 -4.46
N PRO A 81 18.38 -2.87 -4.01
CA PRO A 81 19.76 -3.34 -4.19
C PRO A 81 20.04 -4.69 -3.53
N HIS A 82 19.51 -4.92 -2.32
CA HIS A 82 19.62 -6.20 -1.63
C HIS A 82 18.79 -7.30 -2.31
N LEU A 83 17.55 -6.98 -2.67
CA LEU A 83 16.66 -7.93 -3.34
C LEU A 83 17.21 -8.40 -4.69
N SER A 84 17.91 -7.52 -5.42
CA SER A 84 18.53 -7.86 -6.71
C SER A 84 19.70 -8.86 -6.59
N GLN A 85 20.22 -9.07 -5.39
CA GLN A 85 21.27 -10.05 -5.10
C GLN A 85 20.71 -11.42 -4.66
N GLN A 86 19.40 -11.49 -4.42
CA GLN A 86 18.76 -12.74 -4.01
C GLN A 86 18.50 -13.63 -5.24
N ARG A 87 18.47 -14.95 -5.04
CA ARG A 87 18.12 -15.90 -6.11
C ARG A 87 16.72 -15.66 -6.69
N ALA A 88 15.78 -15.26 -5.84
CA ALA A 88 14.44 -14.87 -6.20
C ALA A 88 13.92 -13.88 -5.14
N ALA A 89 13.31 -12.80 -5.57
CA ALA A 89 12.77 -11.78 -4.68
C ALA A 89 11.45 -11.18 -5.22
N HIS A 90 10.67 -10.56 -4.31
CA HIS A 90 9.39 -9.98 -4.66
C HIS A 90 9.15 -8.66 -3.94
N ILE A 91 8.71 -7.66 -4.68
CA ILE A 91 8.21 -6.38 -4.13
C ILE A 91 6.70 -6.36 -4.31
N VAL A 92 5.99 -6.00 -3.25
CA VAL A 92 4.53 -5.83 -3.25
C VAL A 92 4.19 -4.40 -2.85
N ASN A 93 3.56 -3.65 -3.74
CA ASN A 93 3.15 -2.27 -3.50
C ASN A 93 1.63 -2.18 -3.33
N LEU A 94 1.17 -1.66 -2.17
CA LEU A 94 -0.24 -1.50 -1.87
C LEU A 94 -0.80 -0.22 -2.50
N SER A 95 -1.52 -0.38 -3.62
CA SER A 95 -2.40 0.62 -4.18
C SER A 95 -3.79 0.54 -3.50
N SER A 96 -4.86 0.61 -4.26
CA SER A 96 -6.27 0.53 -3.84
C SER A 96 -7.13 0.28 -5.08
N ILE A 97 -8.41 -0.06 -4.88
CA ILE A 97 -9.46 0.12 -5.88
C ILE A 97 -9.49 1.58 -6.39
N PHE A 98 -9.13 2.56 -5.53
CA PHE A 98 -9.01 3.98 -5.89
C PHE A 98 -7.68 4.32 -6.61
N GLY A 99 -6.89 3.34 -6.99
CA GLY A 99 -5.86 3.39 -8.03
C GLY A 99 -6.34 2.79 -9.35
N ILE A 100 -7.63 2.42 -9.44
CA ILE A 100 -8.31 1.92 -10.63
C ILE A 100 -9.43 2.88 -11.03
N ILE A 101 -10.28 3.28 -10.09
CA ILE A 101 -11.36 4.25 -10.26
C ILE A 101 -11.12 5.48 -9.36
N ALA A 102 -11.71 6.62 -9.72
CA ALA A 102 -11.52 7.89 -9.04
C ALA A 102 -12.88 8.50 -8.60
N PRO A 103 -13.47 8.05 -7.48
CA PRO A 103 -14.72 8.63 -6.98
C PRO A 103 -14.51 10.05 -6.46
N PRO A 104 -15.56 10.91 -6.49
CA PRO A 104 -15.51 12.24 -5.91
C PRO A 104 -15.24 12.19 -4.40
N GLY A 105 -14.64 13.24 -3.85
CA GLY A 105 -14.30 13.34 -2.43
C GLY A 105 -13.05 12.58 -2.00
N GLN A 106 -12.27 12.04 -2.95
CA GLN A 106 -11.06 11.26 -2.70
C GLN A 106 -9.87 11.71 -3.56
N THR A 107 -9.83 12.99 -3.98
CA THR A 107 -8.87 13.49 -4.97
C THR A 107 -7.40 13.19 -4.58
N ALA A 108 -6.99 13.56 -3.38
CA ALA A 108 -5.62 13.33 -2.90
C ALA A 108 -5.29 11.83 -2.80
N TYR A 109 -6.21 11.04 -2.28
CA TYR A 109 -6.03 9.60 -2.12
C TYR A 109 -5.96 8.88 -3.46
N CYS A 110 -6.87 9.21 -4.39
CA CYS A 110 -6.85 8.66 -5.75
C CYS A 110 -5.53 9.01 -6.45
N ALA A 111 -5.10 10.28 -6.43
CA ALA A 111 -3.85 10.71 -7.03
C ALA A 111 -2.66 9.88 -6.53
N ALA A 112 -2.53 9.70 -5.22
CA ALA A 112 -1.46 8.89 -4.64
C ALA A 112 -1.54 7.41 -5.05
N LYS A 113 -2.75 6.81 -5.06
CA LYS A 113 -2.92 5.37 -5.38
C LYS A 113 -2.79 5.07 -6.88
N PHE A 114 -3.18 6.00 -7.77
CA PHE A 114 -2.86 5.93 -9.20
C PHE A 114 -1.35 6.08 -9.42
N ALA A 115 -0.67 6.98 -8.70
CA ALA A 115 0.79 7.12 -8.77
C ALA A 115 1.51 5.84 -8.37
N VAL A 116 1.08 5.16 -7.29
CA VAL A 116 1.62 3.83 -6.90
C VAL A 116 1.42 2.81 -8.01
N ARG A 117 0.25 2.77 -8.65
CA ARG A 117 -0.01 1.87 -9.77
C ARG A 117 0.94 2.14 -10.93
N GLY A 118 0.99 3.39 -11.43
CA GLY A 118 1.83 3.74 -12.57
C GLY A 118 3.32 3.48 -12.30
N PHE A 119 3.82 3.87 -11.12
CA PHE A 119 5.17 3.57 -10.67
C PHE A 119 5.47 2.07 -10.67
N SER A 120 4.57 1.27 -10.10
CA SER A 120 4.76 -0.17 -9.97
C SER A 120 4.73 -0.90 -11.31
N GLU A 121 3.77 -0.53 -12.18
CA GLU A 121 3.64 -1.13 -13.51
C GLU A 121 4.88 -0.81 -14.37
N SER A 122 5.38 0.43 -14.37
CA SER A 122 6.59 0.83 -15.08
C SER A 122 7.84 0.11 -14.54
N LEU A 123 8.07 0.17 -13.24
CA LEU A 123 9.23 -0.49 -12.62
C LEU A 123 9.24 -2.00 -12.86
N ARG A 124 8.08 -2.65 -12.89
CA ARG A 124 7.96 -4.07 -13.21
C ARG A 124 8.49 -4.38 -14.60
N HIS A 125 8.22 -3.53 -15.59
CA HIS A 125 8.75 -3.68 -16.94
C HIS A 125 10.25 -3.46 -16.98
N GLU A 126 10.77 -2.44 -16.30
CA GLU A 126 12.22 -2.19 -16.19
C GLU A 126 12.96 -3.39 -15.57
N LEU A 127 12.45 -3.94 -14.47
CA LEU A 127 13.02 -5.13 -13.84
C LEU A 127 13.00 -6.35 -14.77
N SER A 128 11.93 -6.51 -15.55
CA SER A 128 11.83 -7.59 -16.55
C SER A 128 12.84 -7.42 -17.68
N MET A 129 12.98 -6.21 -18.23
CA MET A 129 13.96 -5.90 -19.29
C MET A 129 15.40 -6.10 -18.81
N ALA A 130 15.67 -5.81 -17.54
CA ALA A 130 16.99 -6.03 -16.92
C ALA A 130 17.25 -7.49 -16.52
N ASN A 131 16.35 -8.43 -16.83
CA ASN A 131 16.40 -9.82 -16.36
C ASN A 131 16.62 -9.95 -14.84
N SER A 132 16.04 -9.01 -14.07
CA SER A 132 16.17 -8.97 -12.61
C SER A 132 15.49 -10.20 -11.96
N PRO A 133 16.09 -10.77 -10.88
CA PRO A 133 15.44 -11.80 -10.08
C PRO A 133 14.24 -11.24 -9.28
N VAL A 134 14.11 -9.92 -9.19
CA VAL A 134 13.04 -9.26 -8.44
C VAL A 134 11.78 -9.21 -9.27
N LYS A 135 10.70 -9.79 -8.74
CA LYS A 135 9.34 -9.64 -9.27
C LYS A 135 8.61 -8.54 -8.53
N LEU A 136 7.61 -7.95 -9.17
CA LEU A 136 6.84 -6.87 -8.55
C LEU A 136 5.34 -7.09 -8.80
N SER A 137 4.55 -6.97 -7.73
CA SER A 137 3.09 -6.98 -7.79
C SER A 137 2.54 -5.66 -7.25
N VAL A 138 1.53 -5.12 -7.93
CA VAL A 138 0.70 -4.05 -7.39
C VAL A 138 -0.62 -4.63 -6.90
N VAL A 139 -1.00 -4.29 -5.67
CA VAL A 139 -2.22 -4.79 -5.02
C VAL A 139 -3.28 -3.70 -5.03
N HIS A 140 -4.50 -4.08 -5.42
CA HIS A 140 -5.67 -3.20 -5.40
C HIS A 140 -6.74 -3.79 -4.48
N PRO A 141 -6.70 -3.47 -3.18
CA PRO A 141 -7.77 -3.82 -2.27
C PRO A 141 -9.03 -3.01 -2.57
N GLY A 142 -10.18 -3.67 -2.51
CA GLY A 142 -11.47 -3.03 -2.32
C GLY A 142 -11.72 -2.77 -0.83
N GLY A 143 -12.95 -2.95 -0.37
CA GLY A 143 -13.30 -2.79 1.05
C GLY A 143 -12.73 -3.91 1.92
N VAL A 144 -11.63 -3.64 2.63
CA VAL A 144 -11.03 -4.53 3.64
C VAL A 144 -11.30 -3.97 5.02
N LEU A 145 -11.80 -4.82 5.93
CA LEU A 145 -12.15 -4.48 7.33
C LEU A 145 -10.91 -4.08 8.14
N THR A 146 -10.49 -2.82 8.01
CA THR A 146 -9.34 -2.22 8.70
C THR A 146 -9.74 -0.91 9.35
N ASN A 147 -8.87 -0.37 10.19
CA ASN A 147 -9.08 0.93 10.83
C ASN A 147 -8.69 2.14 9.96
N ILE A 148 -8.42 1.96 8.66
CA ILE A 148 -7.89 3.03 7.81
C ILE A 148 -8.82 4.24 7.74
N VAL A 149 -10.14 4.04 7.64
CA VAL A 149 -11.13 5.13 7.64
C VAL A 149 -11.33 5.69 9.05
N ARG A 150 -11.35 4.83 10.09
CA ARG A 150 -11.46 5.28 11.49
C ARG A 150 -10.27 6.14 11.92
N ASN A 151 -9.08 5.85 11.40
CA ASN A 151 -7.84 6.59 11.66
C ASN A 151 -7.57 7.69 10.62
N SER A 152 -8.51 7.98 9.70
CA SER A 152 -8.34 9.02 8.70
C SER A 152 -8.23 10.40 9.33
N ARG A 153 -7.44 11.28 8.71
CA ARG A 153 -7.56 12.72 8.94
C ARG A 153 -8.79 13.25 8.22
N THR A 154 -9.31 14.35 8.71
CA THR A 154 -10.42 15.08 8.08
C THR A 154 -9.87 16.36 7.47
N GLY A 155 -10.32 16.70 6.27
CA GLY A 155 -9.96 17.94 5.61
C GLY A 155 -10.29 19.15 6.48
N THR A 156 -9.42 20.15 6.52
CA THR A 156 -9.57 21.36 7.34
C THR A 156 -10.84 22.16 7.02
N GLY A 157 -11.35 22.04 5.79
CA GLY A 157 -12.63 22.64 5.38
C GLY A 157 -13.88 21.88 5.83
N ILE A 158 -13.74 20.72 6.46
CA ILE A 158 -14.88 19.95 6.99
C ILE A 158 -15.06 20.27 8.46
N THR A 159 -16.11 21.04 8.77
CA THR A 159 -16.47 21.44 10.13
C THR A 159 -17.50 20.52 10.78
N ASP A 160 -18.18 19.69 10.00
CA ASP A 160 -19.22 18.78 10.47
C ASP A 160 -18.66 17.41 10.84
N ASN A 161 -18.70 17.08 12.12
CA ASN A 161 -18.29 15.78 12.65
C ASN A 161 -19.20 14.61 12.19
N ALA A 162 -20.45 14.88 11.81
CA ALA A 162 -21.38 13.86 11.33
C ALA A 162 -20.89 13.22 10.02
N ARG A 163 -20.26 13.99 9.13
CA ARG A 163 -19.68 13.46 7.87
C ARG A 163 -18.60 12.41 8.10
N ARG A 164 -17.84 12.53 9.18
CA ARG A 164 -16.83 11.51 9.53
C ARG A 164 -17.50 10.22 9.99
N ALA A 165 -18.51 10.31 10.85
CA ALA A 165 -19.27 9.15 11.30
C ALA A 165 -19.95 8.44 10.12
N GLU A 166 -20.63 9.18 9.26
CA GLU A 166 -21.26 8.66 8.05
C GLU A 166 -20.26 7.96 7.11
N SER A 167 -19.06 8.51 6.97
CA SER A 167 -18.00 7.89 6.14
C SER A 167 -17.50 6.57 6.72
N ILE A 168 -17.41 6.46 8.05
CA ILE A 168 -17.07 5.22 8.75
C ILE A 168 -18.16 4.19 8.54
N ASP A 169 -19.43 4.54 8.78
CA ASP A 169 -20.58 3.65 8.64
C ASP A 169 -20.72 3.15 7.21
N ARG A 170 -20.55 4.04 6.23
CA ARG A 170 -20.55 3.67 4.81
C ARG A 170 -19.43 2.70 4.45
N PHE A 171 -18.23 2.95 4.97
CA PHE A 171 -17.10 2.04 4.76
C PHE A 171 -17.35 0.67 5.38
N ASP A 172 -17.84 0.61 6.62
CA ASP A 172 -18.15 -0.64 7.31
C ASP A 172 -19.25 -1.45 6.59
N ALA A 173 -20.22 -0.77 6.00
CA ALA A 173 -21.28 -1.40 5.23
C ALA A 173 -20.76 -2.08 3.94
N ILE A 174 -19.75 -1.53 3.30
CA ILE A 174 -19.20 -2.03 2.01
C ILE A 174 -17.98 -2.94 2.21
N ALA A 175 -17.21 -2.75 3.28
CA ALA A 175 -16.02 -3.56 3.55
C ALA A 175 -16.44 -4.97 3.99
N LYS A 176 -16.14 -5.96 3.15
CA LYS A 176 -16.52 -7.36 3.39
C LYS A 176 -15.33 -8.31 3.49
N THR A 177 -14.16 -7.88 3.05
CA THR A 177 -12.96 -8.70 3.07
C THR A 177 -12.26 -8.58 4.41
N THR A 178 -11.98 -9.69 5.06
CA THR A 178 -11.20 -9.68 6.32
C THR A 178 -9.71 -9.48 6.04
N PRO A 179 -8.91 -8.88 6.96
CA PRO A 179 -7.47 -8.75 6.81
C PRO A 179 -6.74 -10.09 6.56
N PRO A 180 -7.07 -11.20 7.25
CA PRO A 180 -6.47 -12.50 6.95
C PRO A 180 -6.78 -12.99 5.52
N ALA A 181 -8.02 -12.83 5.02
CA ALA A 181 -8.37 -13.20 3.66
C ALA A 181 -7.61 -12.34 2.62
N ALA A 182 -7.46 -11.05 2.88
CA ALA A 182 -6.65 -10.16 2.06
C ALA A 182 -5.18 -10.61 2.02
N ALA A 183 -4.59 -10.95 3.19
CA ALA A 183 -3.22 -11.45 3.28
C ALA A 183 -3.02 -12.76 2.50
N GLN A 184 -3.93 -13.72 2.64
CA GLN A 184 -3.89 -14.98 1.89
C GLN A 184 -3.94 -14.73 0.37
N ARG A 185 -4.75 -13.77 -0.07
CA ARG A 185 -4.86 -13.41 -1.49
C ARG A 185 -3.56 -12.77 -2.01
N ILE A 186 -2.88 -11.95 -1.18
CA ILE A 186 -1.56 -11.37 -1.51
C ILE A 186 -0.53 -12.48 -1.63
N ILE A 187 -0.44 -13.40 -0.65
CA ILE A 187 0.51 -14.52 -0.66
C ILE A 187 0.33 -15.37 -1.92
N ALA A 188 -0.90 -15.78 -2.21
CA ALA A 188 -1.20 -16.53 -3.43
C ALA A 188 -0.84 -15.78 -4.73
N GLY A 189 -0.93 -14.44 -4.71
CA GLY A 189 -0.51 -13.59 -5.81
C GLY A 189 1.00 -13.54 -5.99
N ILE A 190 1.75 -13.47 -4.88
CA ILE A 190 3.22 -13.54 -4.87
C ILE A 190 3.70 -14.89 -5.44
N GLU A 191 3.17 -16.00 -4.92
CA GLU A 191 3.52 -17.36 -5.37
C GLU A 191 3.31 -17.56 -6.87
N LYS A 192 2.24 -16.95 -7.42
CA LYS A 192 1.90 -17.01 -8.85
C LYS A 192 2.53 -15.90 -9.68
N ASN A 193 3.39 -15.06 -9.09
CA ASN A 193 3.98 -13.89 -9.74
C ASN A 193 2.94 -13.02 -10.48
N GLN A 194 1.77 -12.81 -9.87
CA GLN A 194 0.71 -12.00 -10.48
C GLN A 194 1.11 -10.52 -10.49
N PRO A 195 1.11 -9.85 -11.66
CA PRO A 195 1.50 -8.43 -11.75
C PRO A 195 0.52 -7.52 -11.03
N ARG A 196 -0.78 -7.88 -11.07
CA ARG A 196 -1.88 -7.15 -10.46
C ARG A 196 -2.69 -8.10 -9.58
N ILE A 197 -2.83 -7.76 -8.30
CA ILE A 197 -3.56 -8.55 -7.32
C ILE A 197 -4.80 -7.77 -6.89
N LEU A 198 -5.97 -8.25 -7.28
CA LEU A 198 -7.25 -7.69 -6.88
C LEU A 198 -7.78 -8.39 -5.63
N ILE A 199 -8.21 -7.63 -4.62
CA ILE A 199 -8.76 -8.15 -3.37
C ILE A 199 -10.19 -7.68 -3.21
N GLY A 200 -11.11 -8.63 -3.06
CA GLY A 200 -12.55 -8.39 -3.02
C GLY A 200 -13.20 -8.47 -4.39
N ASN A 201 -14.51 -8.75 -4.39
CA ASN A 201 -15.29 -8.81 -5.63
C ASN A 201 -15.56 -7.42 -6.19
N ASP A 202 -15.64 -6.42 -5.33
CA ASP A 202 -15.72 -5.01 -5.67
C ASP A 202 -14.52 -4.55 -6.50
N ALA A 203 -13.30 -4.89 -6.10
CA ALA A 203 -12.09 -4.55 -6.87
C ALA A 203 -12.07 -5.25 -8.24
N LYS A 204 -12.50 -6.52 -8.29
CA LYS A 204 -12.58 -7.26 -9.57
C LYS A 204 -13.61 -6.66 -10.51
N PHE A 205 -14.78 -6.30 -9.98
CA PHE A 205 -15.86 -5.69 -10.78
C PHE A 205 -15.44 -4.32 -11.33
N MET A 206 -14.83 -3.47 -10.50
CA MET A 206 -14.37 -2.15 -10.93
C MET A 206 -13.19 -2.21 -11.91
N ASP A 207 -12.28 -3.17 -11.75
CA ASP A 207 -11.19 -3.39 -12.73
C ASP A 207 -11.76 -3.82 -14.11
N LEU A 208 -12.81 -4.60 -14.12
CA LEU A 208 -13.50 -4.97 -15.35
C LEU A 208 -14.22 -3.77 -15.96
N LEU A 209 -15.00 -3.04 -15.15
CA LEU A 209 -15.80 -1.90 -15.63
C LEU A 209 -14.93 -0.77 -16.23
N GLN A 210 -13.74 -0.52 -15.66
CA GLN A 210 -12.82 0.52 -16.18
C GLN A 210 -12.31 0.23 -17.60
N ARG A 211 -12.42 -1.01 -18.08
CA ARG A 211 -11.91 -1.42 -19.40
C ARG A 211 -12.89 -1.13 -20.55
N PHE A 212 -14.10 -0.74 -20.20
CA PHE A 212 -15.19 -0.36 -21.13
C PHE A 212 -15.57 1.11 -20.95
#